data_b848c23fa71c3dd4c67c8b3b4b9fc92c
#
_entry.id   b848c23fa71c3dd4c67c8b3b4b9fc92c
#
_cell.length_a   1.000
_cell.length_b   1.000
_cell.length_c   1.000
_cell.angle_alpha   90.00
_cell.angle_beta   90.00
_cell.angle_gamma   90.00
#
_symmetry.space_group_name_H-M   'P 1'
#
loop_
_entity.id
_entity.type
_entity.pdbx_description
1 polymer ?
#
loop_
_entity_poly.entity_id
_entity_poly.type
_entity_poly.pdbx_seq_one_letter_code
_entity_poly.pdbx_strand_id
1 'polypeptide(L)'
;GIDAYHRYKEDFDLYKELGFNAYRFSLDWSRLMSDENTYNEEGFAFYDEFIDELIKRGIEPIPTLYHFEMPVFLYEKYNGFASRKVVDLFVELCKKIVDRYCHKVKYWIIFNEQNGILQKGPKMFFGAVCPEGENPITLDHQIMHNTLIAHSLINEYIHQKGDYVLGMATIVQSYPETCHPLDTLESMKAQSEAFVFLDVFARGHYNSYFLANMKLEGT
;
A
#
# COMPACT_ATOMS: atom_id res chain seq x y z
N GLY A 1 15.59 18.48 2.44
CA GLY A 1 14.15 18.35 2.27
C GLY A 1 13.45 19.70 2.26
N ILE A 2 12.19 19.73 1.82
CA ILE A 2 11.37 20.97 1.74
C ILE A 2 10.74 21.37 3.07
N ASP A 3 11.00 20.61 4.15
CA ASP A 3 10.45 20.82 5.50
C ASP A 3 8.92 20.89 5.56
N ALA A 4 8.25 19.99 4.83
CA ALA A 4 6.80 19.93 4.76
C ALA A 4 6.13 19.77 6.14
N TYR A 5 6.80 19.11 7.09
CA TYR A 5 6.30 18.91 8.44
C TYR A 5 5.97 20.22 9.18
N HIS A 6 6.79 21.24 9.01
CA HIS A 6 6.59 22.56 9.65
C HIS A 6 5.87 23.57 8.74
N ARG A 7 5.90 23.35 7.41
CA ARG A 7 5.46 24.33 6.42
C ARG A 7 4.18 23.96 5.67
N TYR A 8 3.56 22.82 5.96
CA TYR A 8 2.39 22.32 5.23
C TYR A 8 1.22 23.33 5.15
N LYS A 9 1.06 24.22 6.15
CA LYS A 9 -0.02 25.24 6.12
C LYS A 9 0.23 26.29 5.02
N GLU A 10 1.50 26.69 4.84
CA GLU A 10 1.88 27.60 3.74
C GLU A 10 1.67 26.91 2.38
N ASP A 11 2.08 25.65 2.28
CA ASP A 11 1.89 24.85 1.07
C ASP A 11 0.41 24.69 0.73
N PHE A 12 -0.46 24.47 1.72
CA PHE A 12 -1.91 24.35 1.51
C PHE A 12 -2.56 25.66 1.05
N ASP A 13 -2.05 26.80 1.49
CA ASP A 13 -2.50 28.10 0.98
C ASP A 13 -2.15 28.26 -0.51
N LEU A 14 -0.94 27.87 -0.91
CA LEU A 14 -0.52 27.84 -2.32
C LEU A 14 -1.36 26.85 -3.15
N TYR A 15 -1.66 25.65 -2.64
CA TYR A 15 -2.51 24.68 -3.34
C TYR A 15 -3.90 25.22 -3.57
N LYS A 16 -4.46 25.93 -2.60
CA LYS A 16 -5.76 26.60 -2.75
C LYS A 16 -5.72 27.70 -3.81
N GLU A 17 -4.68 28.53 -3.83
CA GLU A 17 -4.48 29.56 -4.85
C GLU A 17 -4.38 28.96 -6.27
N LEU A 18 -3.73 27.80 -6.39
CA LEU A 18 -3.60 27.04 -7.64
C LEU A 18 -4.90 26.32 -8.05
N GLY A 19 -5.94 26.32 -7.21
CA GLY A 19 -7.22 25.70 -7.49
C GLY A 19 -7.27 24.21 -7.26
N PHE A 20 -6.37 23.64 -6.45
CA PHE A 20 -6.43 22.21 -6.09
C PHE A 20 -7.62 21.95 -5.19
N ASN A 21 -8.35 20.87 -5.49
CA ASN A 21 -9.54 20.45 -4.76
C ASN A 21 -9.35 19.14 -3.97
N ALA A 22 -8.24 18.46 -4.15
CA ALA A 22 -7.87 17.26 -3.41
C ALA A 22 -6.36 17.20 -3.20
N TYR A 23 -5.93 16.59 -2.09
CA TYR A 23 -4.52 16.40 -1.77
C TYR A 23 -4.27 15.01 -1.23
N ARG A 24 -3.38 14.28 -1.91
CA ARG A 24 -2.92 12.96 -1.48
C ARG A 24 -1.67 13.08 -0.61
N PHE A 25 -1.68 12.40 0.53
CA PHE A 25 -0.54 12.33 1.46
C PHE A 25 -0.45 10.95 2.09
N SER A 26 0.65 10.66 2.76
CA SER A 26 0.84 9.40 3.48
C SER A 26 0.75 9.59 4.98
N LEU A 27 0.20 8.60 5.66
CA LEU A 27 0.24 8.45 7.10
C LEU A 27 1.45 7.59 7.46
N ASP A 28 2.48 8.19 8.04
CA ASP A 28 3.72 7.50 8.38
C ASP A 28 3.50 6.55 9.57
N TRP A 29 3.59 5.25 9.32
CA TRP A 29 3.41 4.21 10.34
C TRP A 29 4.39 4.39 11.49
N SER A 30 5.65 4.72 11.21
CA SER A 30 6.68 4.92 12.24
C SER A 30 6.41 6.12 13.15
N ARG A 31 5.64 7.09 12.67
CA ARG A 31 5.17 8.24 13.46
C ARG A 31 3.99 7.88 14.36
N LEU A 32 3.14 6.96 13.92
CA LEU A 32 1.89 6.62 14.62
C LEU A 32 2.06 5.49 15.65
N MET A 33 3.15 4.70 15.54
CA MET A 33 3.37 3.52 16.36
C MET A 33 4.85 3.38 16.72
N SER A 34 5.20 3.46 17.99
CA SER A 34 6.58 3.37 18.48
C SER A 34 7.04 1.93 18.76
N ASP A 35 6.10 1.04 19.08
CA ASP A 35 6.29 -0.39 19.25
C ASP A 35 4.96 -1.14 19.00
N GLU A 36 4.94 -2.46 19.14
CA GLU A 36 3.78 -3.32 18.82
C GLU A 36 2.50 -2.97 19.57
N ASN A 37 2.59 -2.32 20.72
CA ASN A 37 1.46 -2.08 21.62
C ASN A 37 1.26 -0.59 21.94
N THR A 38 2.15 0.27 21.45
CA THR A 38 2.18 1.68 21.81
C THR A 38 1.92 2.58 20.63
N TYR A 39 0.77 3.22 20.65
CA TYR A 39 0.43 4.26 19.68
C TYR A 39 0.97 5.62 20.15
N ASN A 40 1.45 6.41 19.21
CA ASN A 40 1.96 7.75 19.45
C ASN A 40 0.85 8.79 19.24
N GLU A 41 0.22 9.24 20.32
CA GLU A 41 -0.86 10.25 20.24
C GLU A 41 -0.36 11.62 19.74
N GLU A 42 0.91 11.97 19.90
CA GLU A 42 1.48 13.18 19.30
C GLU A 42 1.52 13.08 17.77
N GLY A 43 1.86 11.89 17.25
CA GLY A 43 1.79 11.60 15.82
C GLY A 43 0.35 11.71 15.29
N PHE A 44 -0.62 11.18 16.02
CA PHE A 44 -2.04 11.34 15.65
C PHE A 44 -2.49 12.80 15.71
N ALA A 45 -2.11 13.55 16.74
CA ALA A 45 -2.45 14.97 16.87
C ALA A 45 -1.92 15.80 15.69
N PHE A 46 -0.73 15.49 15.18
CA PHE A 46 -0.21 16.11 13.97
C PHE A 46 -1.13 15.88 12.77
N TYR A 47 -1.58 14.62 12.54
CA TYR A 47 -2.48 14.32 11.42
C TYR A 47 -3.90 14.85 11.63
N ASP A 48 -4.37 14.99 12.87
CA ASP A 48 -5.64 15.66 13.17
C ASP A 48 -5.62 17.10 12.62
N GLU A 49 -4.57 17.85 12.95
CA GLU A 49 -4.41 19.23 12.48
C GLU A 49 -4.17 19.30 10.96
N PHE A 50 -3.35 18.41 10.42
CA PHE A 50 -3.04 18.35 9.00
C PHE A 50 -4.31 18.14 8.14
N ILE A 51 -5.16 17.20 8.53
CA ILE A 51 -6.42 16.92 7.85
C ILE A 51 -7.40 18.08 8.00
N ASP A 52 -7.51 18.67 9.21
CA ASP A 52 -8.39 19.80 9.46
C ASP A 52 -7.99 21.05 8.65
N GLU A 53 -6.70 21.30 8.48
CA GLU A 53 -6.19 22.41 7.68
C GLU A 53 -6.45 22.23 6.16
N LEU A 54 -6.46 20.98 5.64
CA LEU A 54 -6.92 20.70 4.28
C LEU A 54 -8.40 20.99 4.10
N ILE A 55 -9.24 20.43 4.98
CA ILE A 55 -10.71 20.58 4.94
C ILE A 55 -11.12 22.05 5.06
N LYS A 56 -10.50 22.80 5.96
CA LYS A 56 -10.72 24.24 6.14
C LYS A 56 -10.51 25.04 4.86
N ARG A 57 -9.61 24.58 3.99
CA ARG A 57 -9.34 25.21 2.69
C ARG A 57 -10.20 24.67 1.54
N GLY A 58 -11.07 23.70 1.83
CA GLY A 58 -11.91 23.05 0.82
C GLY A 58 -11.13 22.06 -0.06
N ILE A 59 -10.04 21.51 0.47
CA ILE A 59 -9.20 20.51 -0.19
C ILE A 59 -9.56 19.14 0.40
N GLU A 60 -10.00 18.20 -0.42
CA GLU A 60 -10.34 16.83 -0.01
C GLU A 60 -9.08 16.06 0.39
N PRO A 61 -8.98 15.53 1.61
CA PRO A 61 -7.85 14.71 2.05
C PRO A 61 -7.94 13.29 1.49
N ILE A 62 -6.86 12.80 0.90
CA ILE A 62 -6.73 11.42 0.39
C ILE A 62 -5.51 10.75 1.05
N PRO A 63 -5.64 10.19 2.25
CA PRO A 63 -4.52 9.54 2.92
C PRO A 63 -4.19 8.19 2.29
N THR A 64 -2.89 7.91 2.19
CA THR A 64 -2.32 6.60 1.90
C THR A 64 -1.86 5.97 3.21
N LEU A 65 -2.37 4.77 3.53
CA LEU A 65 -2.12 4.10 4.80
C LEU A 65 -0.73 3.46 4.87
N TYR A 66 -0.18 3.04 3.73
CA TYR A 66 1.19 2.54 3.61
C TYR A 66 1.85 3.02 2.33
N HIS A 67 2.99 3.72 2.48
CA HIS A 67 3.78 4.23 1.35
C HIS A 67 5.28 3.98 1.57
N PHE A 68 5.62 2.70 1.87
CA PHE A 68 6.98 2.19 2.02
C PHE A 68 7.70 2.54 3.34
N GLU A 69 6.98 3.11 4.31
CA GLU A 69 7.52 3.43 5.63
C GLU A 69 7.33 2.25 6.61
N MET A 70 8.25 1.30 6.63
CA MET A 70 8.23 0.21 7.60
C MET A 70 8.94 0.64 8.89
N PRO A 71 8.28 0.60 10.06
CA PRO A 71 8.95 0.82 11.34
C PRO A 71 10.11 -0.17 11.54
N VAL A 72 11.26 0.33 12.01
CA VAL A 72 12.48 -0.47 12.16
C VAL A 72 12.26 -1.70 13.04
N PHE A 73 11.50 -1.55 14.14
CA PHE A 73 11.22 -2.68 15.05
C PHE A 73 10.42 -3.81 14.39
N LEU A 74 9.57 -3.52 13.41
CA LEU A 74 8.83 -4.54 12.65
C LEU A 74 9.72 -5.24 11.63
N TYR A 75 10.66 -4.50 11.03
CA TYR A 75 11.67 -5.07 10.18
C TYR A 75 12.60 -6.02 10.96
N GLU A 76 13.19 -5.54 12.05
CA GLU A 76 14.15 -6.30 12.84
C GLU A 76 13.54 -7.55 13.49
N LYS A 77 12.32 -7.45 13.99
CA LYS A 77 11.69 -8.54 14.75
C LYS A 77 10.94 -9.54 13.88
N TYR A 78 10.37 -9.08 12.76
CA TYR A 78 9.43 -9.87 11.98
C TYR A 78 9.75 -9.95 10.49
N ASN A 79 10.78 -9.28 10.02
CA ASN A 79 11.10 -9.18 8.60
C ASN A 79 9.93 -8.58 7.77
N GLY A 80 9.35 -7.49 8.29
CA GLY A 80 8.30 -6.74 7.61
C GLY A 80 7.10 -7.59 7.22
N PHE A 81 6.53 -7.33 6.05
CA PHE A 81 5.36 -8.05 5.54
C PHE A 81 5.64 -9.52 5.13
N ALA A 82 6.85 -10.03 5.29
CA ALA A 82 7.08 -11.47 5.24
C ALA A 82 6.32 -12.20 6.35
N SER A 83 6.09 -11.53 7.48
CA SER A 83 5.40 -12.08 8.64
C SER A 83 3.91 -11.75 8.67
N ARG A 84 3.08 -12.76 8.95
CA ARG A 84 1.65 -12.60 9.20
C ARG A 84 1.36 -11.70 10.42
N LYS A 85 2.24 -11.68 11.42
CA LYS A 85 2.13 -10.81 12.58
C LYS A 85 2.11 -9.32 12.18
N VAL A 86 2.91 -8.94 11.19
CA VAL A 86 2.94 -7.55 10.68
C VAL A 86 1.63 -7.20 9.97
N VAL A 87 1.01 -8.16 9.28
CA VAL A 87 -0.34 -7.98 8.70
C VAL A 87 -1.35 -7.63 9.79
N ASP A 88 -1.37 -8.39 10.89
CA ASP A 88 -2.31 -8.17 11.98
C ASP A 88 -2.11 -6.79 12.62
N LEU A 89 -0.84 -6.41 12.90
CA LEU A 89 -0.51 -5.10 13.46
C LEU A 89 -0.89 -3.94 12.53
N PHE A 90 -0.66 -4.11 11.23
CA PHE A 90 -1.03 -3.11 10.24
C PHE A 90 -2.56 -2.94 10.14
N VAL A 91 -3.30 -4.05 10.12
CA VAL A 91 -4.76 -4.02 10.08
C VAL A 91 -5.33 -3.31 11.32
N GLU A 92 -4.81 -3.60 12.52
CA GLU A 92 -5.25 -2.95 13.75
C GLU A 92 -4.93 -1.44 13.76
N LEU A 93 -3.73 -1.04 13.32
CA LEU A 93 -3.40 0.38 13.16
C LEU A 93 -4.34 1.06 12.16
N CYS A 94 -4.59 0.44 11.00
CA CYS A 94 -5.47 1.00 9.98
C CYS A 94 -6.90 1.16 10.48
N LYS A 95 -7.43 0.20 11.25
CA LYS A 95 -8.75 0.34 11.88
C LYS A 95 -8.79 1.54 12.83
N LYS A 96 -7.77 1.71 13.65
CA LYS A 96 -7.67 2.88 14.56
C LYS A 96 -7.63 4.20 13.78
N ILE A 97 -6.87 4.25 12.69
CA ILE A 97 -6.81 5.41 11.80
C ILE A 97 -8.18 5.69 11.16
N VAL A 98 -8.82 4.68 10.61
CA VAL A 98 -10.13 4.82 9.96
C VAL A 98 -11.19 5.25 10.98
N ASP A 99 -11.23 4.67 12.17
CA ASP A 99 -12.16 5.09 13.22
C ASP A 99 -11.97 6.55 13.63
N ARG A 100 -10.71 7.03 13.65
CA ARG A 100 -10.43 8.42 14.01
C ARG A 100 -10.84 9.40 12.92
N TYR A 101 -10.74 9.04 11.65
CA TYR A 101 -10.86 9.97 10.53
C TYR A 101 -12.03 9.73 9.58
N CYS A 102 -12.79 8.62 9.65
CA CYS A 102 -13.88 8.31 8.72
C CYS A 102 -15.00 9.39 8.67
N HIS A 103 -15.13 10.22 9.69
CA HIS A 103 -16.07 11.35 9.70
C HIS A 103 -15.55 12.60 8.95
N LYS A 104 -14.26 12.61 8.56
CA LYS A 104 -13.56 13.71 7.87
C LYS A 104 -12.99 13.28 6.51
N VAL A 105 -12.60 12.03 6.36
CA VAL A 105 -11.94 11.45 5.20
C VAL A 105 -12.90 10.48 4.52
N LYS A 106 -13.05 10.63 3.22
CA LYS A 106 -13.96 9.84 2.41
C LYS A 106 -13.26 8.86 1.47
N TYR A 107 -12.04 9.21 1.06
CA TYR A 107 -11.27 8.45 0.07
C TYR A 107 -9.96 7.97 0.67
N TRP A 108 -9.69 6.67 0.59
CA TRP A 108 -8.55 6.01 1.20
C TRP A 108 -7.71 5.28 0.18
N ILE A 109 -6.40 5.31 0.32
CA ILE A 109 -5.47 4.43 -0.40
C ILE A 109 -4.82 3.54 0.64
N ILE A 110 -4.94 2.21 0.49
CA ILE A 110 -4.40 1.28 1.49
C ILE A 110 -2.89 1.10 1.30
N PHE A 111 -2.47 0.73 0.10
CA PHE A 111 -1.06 0.59 -0.25
C PHE A 111 -0.73 1.44 -1.47
N ASN A 112 0.43 2.11 -1.43
CA ASN A 112 1.02 2.68 -2.62
C ASN A 112 1.69 1.58 -3.45
N GLU A 113 1.40 1.52 -4.75
CA GLU A 113 2.05 0.63 -5.72
C GLU A 113 2.28 -0.80 -5.20
N GLN A 114 1.23 -1.41 -4.64
CA GLN A 114 1.31 -2.72 -4.00
C GLN A 114 1.85 -3.81 -4.94
N ASN A 115 1.58 -3.70 -6.24
CA ASN A 115 2.07 -4.62 -7.26
C ASN A 115 3.57 -4.47 -7.56
N GLY A 116 4.24 -3.44 -7.06
CA GLY A 116 5.68 -3.28 -7.13
C GLY A 116 6.46 -4.42 -6.48
N ILE A 117 5.80 -5.23 -5.62
CA ILE A 117 6.40 -6.43 -5.00
C ILE A 117 6.93 -7.43 -6.03
N LEU A 118 6.27 -7.58 -7.18
CA LEU A 118 6.68 -8.48 -8.26
C LEU A 118 7.73 -7.85 -9.19
N GLN A 119 8.02 -6.56 -9.02
CA GLN A 119 9.08 -5.86 -9.73
C GLN A 119 10.37 -5.89 -8.90
N LYS A 120 11.53 -5.85 -9.54
CA LYS A 120 12.83 -5.97 -8.88
C LYS A 120 13.01 -4.92 -7.76
N GLY A 121 13.08 -5.37 -6.52
CA GLY A 121 13.38 -4.54 -5.36
C GLY A 121 12.35 -4.50 -4.22
N PRO A 122 11.44 -5.46 -4.13
CA PRO A 122 10.30 -5.44 -3.19
C PRO A 122 10.67 -5.38 -1.72
N LYS A 123 11.82 -5.92 -1.38
CA LYS A 123 12.32 -6.01 0.01
C LYS A 123 12.40 -4.65 0.67
N MET A 124 12.86 -3.63 -0.06
CA MET A 124 12.97 -2.26 0.43
C MET A 124 11.59 -1.63 0.68
N PHE A 125 10.60 -1.94 -0.15
CA PHE A 125 9.26 -1.34 -0.07
C PHE A 125 8.37 -1.94 1.02
N PHE A 126 8.63 -3.19 1.40
CA PHE A 126 7.80 -3.93 2.36
C PHE A 126 8.55 -4.36 3.62
N GLY A 127 9.73 -3.75 3.83
CA GLY A 127 10.55 -3.93 5.03
C GLY A 127 11.03 -5.35 5.22
N ALA A 128 11.33 -6.08 4.14
CA ALA A 128 11.79 -7.47 4.23
C ALA A 128 13.15 -7.67 3.56
N VAL A 129 13.89 -8.64 4.07
CA VAL A 129 15.15 -9.13 3.50
C VAL A 129 15.04 -10.63 3.30
N CYS A 130 15.52 -11.14 2.17
CA CYS A 130 15.56 -12.58 1.93
C CYS A 130 16.66 -13.20 2.78
N PRO A 131 16.35 -14.17 3.66
CA PRO A 131 17.35 -14.88 4.42
C PRO A 131 18.31 -15.63 3.49
N GLU A 132 19.57 -15.79 3.95
CA GLU A 132 20.57 -16.53 3.19
C GLU A 132 20.11 -17.99 2.96
N GLY A 133 20.18 -18.44 1.71
CA GLY A 133 19.78 -19.79 1.31
C GLY A 133 18.27 -19.95 1.00
N GLU A 134 17.45 -18.95 1.21
CA GLU A 134 16.05 -18.97 0.82
C GLU A 134 15.84 -18.47 -0.62
N ASN A 135 14.73 -18.92 -1.22
CA ASN A 135 14.35 -18.47 -2.57
C ASN A 135 13.70 -17.07 -2.49
N PRO A 136 14.31 -16.03 -3.09
CA PRO A 136 13.75 -14.67 -3.04
C PRO A 136 12.38 -14.54 -3.73
N ILE A 137 12.08 -15.38 -4.72
CA ILE A 137 10.78 -15.37 -5.41
C ILE A 137 9.68 -15.88 -4.46
N THR A 138 9.97 -16.92 -3.68
CA THR A 138 9.03 -17.42 -2.66
C THR A 138 8.72 -16.35 -1.63
N LEU A 139 9.73 -15.60 -1.19
CA LEU A 139 9.53 -14.47 -0.26
C LEU A 139 8.66 -13.39 -0.89
N ASP A 140 8.91 -13.02 -2.13
CA ASP A 140 8.15 -11.98 -2.83
C ASP A 140 6.66 -12.38 -2.97
N HIS A 141 6.38 -13.65 -3.30
CA HIS A 141 5.01 -14.18 -3.33
C HIS A 141 4.36 -14.23 -1.94
N GLN A 142 5.12 -14.55 -0.89
CA GLN A 142 4.61 -14.54 0.48
C GLN A 142 4.24 -13.12 0.93
N ILE A 143 5.10 -12.13 0.65
CA ILE A 143 4.82 -10.72 0.96
C ILE A 143 3.60 -10.23 0.16
N MET A 144 3.53 -10.55 -1.13
CA MET A 144 2.37 -10.25 -1.97
C MET A 144 1.08 -10.79 -1.35
N HIS A 145 1.07 -12.05 -0.98
CA HIS A 145 -0.10 -12.69 -0.37
C HIS A 145 -0.48 -12.01 0.96
N ASN A 146 0.48 -11.75 1.83
CA ASN A 146 0.26 -11.07 3.11
C ASN A 146 -0.31 -9.66 2.93
N THR A 147 0.23 -8.88 1.99
CA THR A 147 -0.28 -7.52 1.72
C THR A 147 -1.66 -7.53 1.07
N LEU A 148 -1.99 -8.52 0.23
CA LEU A 148 -3.33 -8.72 -0.33
C LEU A 148 -4.36 -9.05 0.75
N ILE A 149 -4.00 -9.87 1.74
CA ILE A 149 -4.85 -10.15 2.89
C ILE A 149 -5.09 -8.88 3.73
N ALA A 150 -4.01 -8.14 4.05
CA ALA A 150 -4.14 -6.87 4.75
C ALA A 150 -5.06 -5.91 4.00
N HIS A 151 -4.85 -5.76 2.69
CA HIS A 151 -5.68 -4.93 1.82
C HIS A 151 -7.16 -5.32 1.90
N SER A 152 -7.46 -6.61 1.77
CA SER A 152 -8.85 -7.09 1.78
C SER A 152 -9.55 -6.81 3.11
N LEU A 153 -8.88 -7.07 4.24
CA LEU A 153 -9.43 -6.81 5.57
C LEU A 153 -9.68 -5.32 5.84
N ILE A 154 -8.75 -4.46 5.42
CA ILE A 154 -8.87 -3.02 5.59
C ILE A 154 -9.92 -2.46 4.64
N ASN A 155 -9.97 -2.92 3.39
CA ASN A 155 -10.98 -2.54 2.41
C ASN A 155 -12.40 -2.83 2.91
N GLU A 156 -12.62 -4.04 3.43
CA GLU A 156 -13.91 -4.40 4.03
C GLU A 156 -14.27 -3.46 5.19
N TYR A 157 -13.30 -3.17 6.06
CA TYR A 157 -13.52 -2.28 7.19
C TYR A 157 -13.88 -0.84 6.78
N ILE A 158 -13.18 -0.29 5.79
CA ILE A 158 -13.46 1.05 5.25
C ILE A 158 -14.86 1.10 4.63
N HIS A 159 -15.24 0.09 3.86
CA HIS A 159 -16.58 0.04 3.26
C HIS A 159 -17.71 -0.07 4.29
N GLN A 160 -17.48 -0.74 5.43
CA GLN A 160 -18.43 -0.76 6.54
C GLN A 160 -18.68 0.63 7.15
N LYS A 161 -17.75 1.57 6.99
CA LYS A 161 -17.92 2.98 7.41
C LYS A 161 -18.64 3.84 6.35
N GLY A 162 -18.88 3.31 5.15
CA GLY A 162 -19.48 4.02 4.03
C GLY A 162 -18.49 4.83 3.18
N ASP A 163 -17.20 4.60 3.36
CA ASP A 163 -16.12 5.28 2.66
C ASP A 163 -15.63 4.50 1.43
N TYR A 164 -14.74 5.09 0.64
CA TYR A 164 -14.23 4.54 -0.61
C TYR A 164 -12.73 4.23 -0.54
N VAL A 165 -12.34 3.10 -1.13
CA VAL A 165 -10.95 2.74 -1.34
C VAL A 165 -10.55 3.02 -2.79
N LEU A 166 -9.46 3.76 -2.97
CA LEU A 166 -8.86 4.05 -4.26
C LEU A 166 -7.70 3.08 -4.50
N GLY A 167 -7.66 2.50 -5.68
CA GLY A 167 -6.52 1.68 -6.10
C GLY A 167 -5.32 2.54 -6.48
N MET A 168 -4.13 2.13 -6.08
CA MET A 168 -2.87 2.73 -6.51
C MET A 168 -1.92 1.61 -6.91
N ALA A 169 -1.87 1.32 -8.20
CA ALA A 169 -1.01 0.31 -8.79
C ALA A 169 -0.38 0.84 -10.09
N THR A 170 0.88 0.53 -10.30
CA THR A 170 1.53 0.75 -11.59
C THR A 170 1.26 -0.44 -12.49
N ILE A 171 0.47 -0.25 -13.53
CA ILE A 171 0.15 -1.30 -14.50
C ILE A 171 0.85 -0.99 -15.81
N VAL A 172 1.72 -1.91 -16.24
CA VAL A 172 2.35 -1.86 -17.55
C VAL A 172 1.70 -2.91 -18.43
N GLN A 173 1.05 -2.46 -19.49
CA GLN A 173 0.48 -3.35 -20.48
C GLN A 173 1.57 -3.81 -21.45
N SER A 174 1.69 -5.12 -21.63
CA SER A 174 2.65 -5.74 -22.54
C SER A 174 1.95 -6.17 -23.83
N TYR A 175 2.59 -5.91 -24.95
CA TYR A 175 2.12 -6.34 -26.28
C TYR A 175 3.15 -7.28 -26.92
N PRO A 176 2.73 -8.28 -27.70
CA PRO A 176 3.68 -9.11 -28.44
C PRO A 176 4.41 -8.28 -29.49
N GLU A 177 5.71 -8.49 -29.62
CA GLU A 177 6.54 -7.79 -30.61
C GLU A 177 6.19 -8.20 -32.03
N THR A 178 5.85 -9.49 -32.22
CA THR A 178 5.44 -10.06 -33.50
C THR A 178 4.20 -10.93 -33.38
N CYS A 179 3.68 -11.47 -34.50
CA CYS A 179 2.60 -12.47 -34.48
C CYS A 179 3.09 -13.89 -34.13
N HIS A 180 4.34 -14.07 -33.77
CA HIS A 180 4.88 -15.37 -33.40
C HIS A 180 4.24 -15.88 -32.10
N PRO A 181 3.85 -17.17 -32.00
CA PRO A 181 3.18 -17.70 -30.80
C PRO A 181 3.99 -17.53 -29.50
N LEU A 182 5.32 -17.57 -29.57
CA LEU A 182 6.17 -17.36 -28.38
C LEU A 182 6.13 -15.91 -27.88
N ASP A 183 6.09 -14.92 -28.77
CA ASP A 183 5.99 -13.51 -28.38
C ASP A 183 4.63 -13.24 -27.75
N THR A 184 3.57 -13.86 -28.27
CA THR A 184 2.24 -13.80 -27.67
C THR A 184 2.23 -14.43 -26.29
N LEU A 185 2.87 -15.59 -26.11
CA LEU A 185 2.97 -16.27 -24.82
C LEU A 185 3.72 -15.42 -23.79
N GLU A 186 4.85 -14.82 -24.14
CA GLU A 186 5.61 -13.95 -23.23
C GLU A 186 4.83 -12.67 -22.87
N SER A 187 4.11 -12.09 -23.82
CA SER A 187 3.21 -10.96 -23.53
C SER A 187 2.09 -11.34 -22.57
N MET A 188 1.46 -12.49 -22.73
CA MET A 188 0.43 -13.01 -21.83
C MET A 188 0.99 -13.25 -20.41
N LYS A 189 2.22 -13.74 -20.32
CA LYS A 189 2.93 -13.95 -19.05
C LYS A 189 3.15 -12.64 -18.31
N ALA A 190 3.73 -11.66 -18.98
CA ALA A 190 3.94 -10.33 -18.41
C ALA A 190 2.63 -9.65 -17.99
N GLN A 191 1.56 -9.80 -18.77
CA GLN A 191 0.24 -9.28 -18.41
C GLN A 191 -0.36 -10.01 -17.20
N SER A 192 -0.18 -11.33 -17.08
CA SER A 192 -0.66 -12.09 -15.93
C SER A 192 -0.06 -11.57 -14.62
N GLU A 193 1.23 -11.25 -14.60
CA GLU A 193 1.92 -10.67 -13.46
C GLU A 193 1.46 -9.23 -13.18
N ALA A 194 1.26 -8.42 -14.21
CA ALA A 194 0.82 -7.04 -14.06
C ALA A 194 -0.62 -6.93 -13.52
N PHE A 195 -1.51 -7.85 -13.93
CA PHE A 195 -2.93 -7.79 -13.57
C PHE A 195 -3.35 -8.67 -12.40
N VAL A 196 -2.45 -9.48 -11.83
CA VAL A 196 -2.79 -10.41 -10.74
C VAL A 196 -3.45 -9.73 -9.54
N PHE A 197 -3.03 -8.52 -9.19
CA PHE A 197 -3.63 -7.75 -8.10
C PHE A 197 -5.06 -7.35 -8.41
N LEU A 198 -5.34 -6.91 -9.64
CA LEU A 198 -6.70 -6.59 -10.08
C LEU A 198 -7.59 -7.81 -10.10
N ASP A 199 -7.08 -8.98 -10.50
CA ASP A 199 -7.82 -10.23 -10.45
C ASP A 199 -8.23 -10.58 -9.01
N VAL A 200 -7.29 -10.45 -8.05
CA VAL A 200 -7.59 -10.70 -6.64
C VAL A 200 -8.58 -9.67 -6.09
N PHE A 201 -8.42 -8.38 -6.38
CA PHE A 201 -9.35 -7.35 -5.90
C PHE A 201 -10.75 -7.49 -6.49
N ALA A 202 -10.87 -7.85 -7.77
CA ALA A 202 -12.15 -7.94 -8.46
C ALA A 202 -12.84 -9.31 -8.29
N ARG A 203 -12.08 -10.38 -8.14
CA ARG A 203 -12.57 -11.77 -8.18
C ARG A 203 -12.33 -12.57 -6.92
N GLY A 204 -11.46 -12.10 -6.02
CA GLY A 204 -11.11 -12.77 -4.77
C GLY A 204 -10.17 -13.97 -4.92
N HIS A 205 -9.56 -14.18 -6.08
CA HIS A 205 -8.64 -15.30 -6.33
C HIS A 205 -7.55 -14.94 -7.36
N TYR A 206 -6.43 -15.64 -7.28
CA TYR A 206 -5.37 -15.57 -8.28
C TYR A 206 -5.82 -16.19 -9.60
N ASN A 207 -5.37 -15.63 -10.73
CA ASN A 207 -5.61 -16.25 -12.03
C ASN A 207 -4.80 -17.56 -12.17
N SER A 208 -5.34 -18.50 -12.98
CA SER A 208 -4.74 -19.83 -13.12
C SER A 208 -3.37 -19.82 -13.79
N TYR A 209 -3.11 -18.84 -14.64
CA TYR A 209 -1.83 -18.69 -15.33
C TYR A 209 -0.74 -18.26 -14.34
N PHE A 210 -1.02 -17.30 -13.48
CA PHE A 210 -0.11 -16.88 -12.42
C PHE A 210 0.21 -18.04 -11.46
N LEU A 211 -0.80 -18.81 -11.03
CA LEU A 211 -0.61 -20.00 -10.19
C LEU A 211 0.22 -21.09 -10.87
N ALA A 212 0.08 -21.27 -12.20
CA ALA A 212 0.88 -22.22 -12.94
C ALA A 212 2.37 -21.77 -13.00
N ASN A 213 2.62 -20.47 -13.18
CA ASN A 213 3.98 -19.92 -13.16
C ASN A 213 4.64 -20.07 -11.80
N MET A 214 3.94 -19.79 -10.69
CA MET A 214 4.45 -20.02 -9.33
C MET A 214 4.95 -21.45 -9.14
N LYS A 215 4.18 -22.46 -9.60
CA LYS A 215 4.59 -23.86 -9.52
C LYS A 215 5.86 -24.16 -10.32
N LEU A 216 6.03 -23.52 -11.49
CA LEU A 216 7.24 -23.67 -12.30
C LEU A 216 8.47 -23.06 -11.64
N GLU A 217 8.27 -22.01 -10.85
CA GLU A 217 9.30 -21.30 -10.09
C GLU A 217 9.63 -21.97 -8.75
N GLY A 218 8.89 -23.03 -8.39
CA GLY A 218 9.09 -23.79 -7.16
C GLY A 218 8.58 -23.09 -5.91
N THR A 219 7.53 -22.26 -6.05
CA THR A 219 6.92 -21.49 -4.96
C THR A 219 5.50 -21.93 -4.67
#